data_0c8f7621a1f1616a60f0ecf6e7326561
#
_entry.id   0c8f7621a1f1616a60f0ecf6e7326561
#
_cell.length_a   1.000
_cell.length_b   1.000
_cell.length_c   1.000
_cell.angle_alpha   90.00
_cell.angle_beta   90.00
_cell.angle_gamma   90.00
#
_symmetry.space_group_name_H-M   'P 1'
#
loop_
_entity.id
_entity.type
_entity.pdbx_description
1 polymer ?
#
loop_
_entity_poly.entity_id
_entity_poly.type
_entity_poly.pdbx_seq_one_letter_code
_entity_poly.pdbx_strand_id
1 'polypeptide(L)'
;MAMRDHAMAKVVETEKVVGEDAPISLDVLWSCTSCGACVNECPVDIEHVDHIVNMRRFQVLVESEFPSELGGTFRNLEKAGNPWGANKQDREAWIAECDFPVRVVSGELPEDVEYLFWVGCAGAYEDRAKKTTKAVAELLHMAGVNFAVLGKRETCTGDPARRSGNEFLYQILSQENIETFKETFGNRGVKKVVVTCPHCFTTIGKDYAQSGYELQMLHHTQLLNTLVKEGKLKTSPHKADQKITFHDPCYLGRHNQIYAPPRELLEASGCDIEEMPRNQERSFCCGGGGGRMWMEEKIGTRINLNRVDEAIDTGVKEVAVGCPFCRIMIGDGMVARQSDVEVLDVAQVLLRNVKS
;
A
#
# COMPACT_ATOMS: atom_id res chain seq x y z
N MET A 1 5.92 11.60 -27.53
CA MET A 1 5.11 10.88 -28.53
C MET A 1 5.02 9.40 -28.16
N ALA A 2 6.11 8.66 -28.06
CA ALA A 2 6.09 7.22 -27.73
C ALA A 2 5.35 6.84 -26.41
N MET A 3 5.49 7.59 -25.32
CA MET A 3 4.76 7.35 -24.06
C MET A 3 3.25 7.51 -24.22
N ARG A 4 2.80 8.54 -24.93
CA ARG A 4 1.38 8.77 -25.19
C ARG A 4 0.78 7.63 -26.02
N ASP A 5 1.50 7.22 -27.08
CA ASP A 5 1.05 6.15 -27.97
C ASP A 5 0.98 4.80 -27.24
N HIS A 6 1.93 4.52 -26.33
CA HIS A 6 1.89 3.32 -25.50
C HIS A 6 0.73 3.35 -24.47
N ALA A 7 0.46 4.50 -23.85
CA ALA A 7 -0.67 4.66 -22.94
C ALA A 7 -2.01 4.45 -23.66
N MET A 8 -2.16 5.06 -24.86
CA MET A 8 -3.37 4.95 -25.67
C MET A 8 -3.57 3.54 -26.25
N ALA A 9 -2.52 2.80 -26.55
CA ALA A 9 -2.62 1.42 -27.04
C ALA A 9 -3.28 0.46 -26.02
N LYS A 10 -3.32 0.86 -24.72
CA LYS A 10 -4.02 0.11 -23.66
C LYS A 10 -5.46 0.56 -23.42
N VAL A 11 -5.92 1.59 -24.12
CA VAL A 11 -7.31 2.08 -24.03
C VAL A 11 -8.20 1.19 -24.87
N VAL A 12 -9.22 0.62 -24.25
CA VAL A 12 -10.27 -0.14 -24.95
C VAL A 12 -11.40 0.83 -25.28
N GLU A 13 -11.96 0.76 -26.48
CA GLU A 13 -13.17 1.48 -26.82
C GLU A 13 -14.32 1.03 -25.92
N THR A 14 -14.73 1.90 -24.99
CA THR A 14 -15.72 1.59 -23.97
C THR A 14 -16.97 2.46 -24.07
N GLU A 15 -17.09 3.33 -25.06
CA GLU A 15 -18.23 4.22 -25.27
C GLU A 15 -19.60 3.54 -25.19
N LYS A 16 -19.67 2.28 -25.63
CA LYS A 16 -20.91 1.50 -25.60
C LYS A 16 -21.13 0.71 -24.33
N VAL A 17 -20.16 0.69 -23.41
CA VAL A 17 -20.16 -0.13 -22.20
C VAL A 17 -20.32 0.72 -20.95
N VAL A 18 -19.80 1.95 -20.95
CA VAL A 18 -19.86 2.88 -19.80
C VAL A 18 -20.56 4.16 -20.21
N GLY A 19 -21.49 4.65 -19.40
CA GLY A 19 -22.22 5.90 -19.62
C GLY A 19 -23.58 5.91 -18.97
N GLU A 20 -24.34 6.98 -19.20
CA GLU A 20 -25.65 7.19 -18.58
C GLU A 20 -26.68 6.13 -19.02
N ASP A 21 -26.68 5.76 -20.31
CA ASP A 21 -27.55 4.72 -20.91
C ASP A 21 -26.84 3.40 -21.20
N ALA A 22 -25.63 3.22 -20.65
CA ALA A 22 -24.82 2.02 -20.88
C ALA A 22 -25.02 0.98 -19.76
N PRO A 23 -24.65 -0.30 -19.98
CA PRO A 23 -24.71 -1.34 -18.97
C PRO A 23 -23.98 -1.02 -17.67
N ILE A 24 -22.91 -0.21 -17.72
CA ILE A 24 -22.12 0.21 -16.57
C ILE A 24 -22.24 1.73 -16.44
N SER A 25 -22.86 2.20 -15.35
CA SER A 25 -22.88 3.64 -15.05
C SER A 25 -21.51 4.10 -14.53
N LEU A 26 -21.24 5.41 -14.67
CA LEU A 26 -20.03 6.03 -14.10
C LEU A 26 -19.92 5.80 -12.60
N ASP A 27 -21.03 5.83 -11.88
CA ASP A 27 -21.08 5.57 -10.44
C ASP A 27 -20.56 4.15 -10.10
N VAL A 28 -20.98 3.15 -10.85
CA VAL A 28 -20.53 1.77 -10.70
C VAL A 28 -19.03 1.67 -11.01
N LEU A 29 -18.59 2.26 -12.14
CA LEU A 29 -17.19 2.27 -12.53
C LEU A 29 -16.28 2.88 -11.46
N TRP A 30 -16.68 4.05 -10.93
CA TRP A 30 -15.89 4.77 -9.94
C TRP A 30 -16.05 4.24 -8.51
N SER A 31 -17.02 3.36 -8.23
CA SER A 31 -17.15 2.70 -6.93
C SER A 31 -16.16 1.55 -6.72
N CYS A 32 -15.53 1.04 -7.77
CA CYS A 32 -14.58 -0.07 -7.65
C CYS A 32 -13.31 0.33 -6.88
N THR A 33 -12.98 -0.45 -5.85
CA THR A 33 -11.77 -0.31 -5.04
C THR A 33 -10.57 -1.10 -5.58
N SER A 34 -10.67 -1.71 -6.74
CA SER A 34 -9.67 -2.62 -7.31
C SER A 34 -9.17 -3.71 -6.35
N CYS A 35 -10.00 -4.16 -5.42
CA CYS A 35 -9.60 -5.09 -4.36
C CYS A 35 -9.41 -6.55 -4.81
N GLY A 36 -9.83 -6.90 -6.03
CA GLY A 36 -9.68 -8.24 -6.59
C GLY A 36 -10.64 -9.30 -6.05
N ALA A 37 -11.65 -8.96 -5.22
CA ALA A 37 -12.60 -9.93 -4.71
C ALA A 37 -13.43 -10.60 -5.82
N CYS A 38 -13.84 -9.82 -6.83
CA CYS A 38 -14.54 -10.35 -8.00
C CYS A 38 -13.68 -11.31 -8.84
N VAL A 39 -12.36 -11.08 -8.91
CA VAL A 39 -11.42 -12.00 -9.58
C VAL A 39 -11.31 -13.29 -8.79
N ASN A 40 -11.13 -13.20 -7.46
CA ASN A 40 -11.00 -14.34 -6.57
C ASN A 40 -12.26 -15.24 -6.57
N GLU A 41 -13.45 -14.66 -6.68
CA GLU A 41 -14.72 -15.40 -6.70
C GLU A 41 -15.16 -15.84 -8.12
N CYS A 42 -14.40 -15.45 -9.16
CA CYS A 42 -14.78 -15.79 -10.53
C CYS A 42 -14.44 -17.25 -10.86
N PRO A 43 -15.43 -18.12 -11.18
CA PRO A 43 -15.17 -19.54 -11.45
C PRO A 43 -14.50 -19.81 -12.82
N VAL A 44 -14.31 -18.75 -13.63
CA VAL A 44 -13.73 -18.82 -14.98
C VAL A 44 -12.54 -17.88 -15.14
N ASP A 45 -11.93 -17.42 -14.04
CA ASP A 45 -10.70 -16.64 -13.96
C ASP A 45 -10.69 -15.35 -14.81
N ILE A 46 -11.80 -14.60 -14.83
CA ILE A 46 -11.86 -13.31 -15.53
C ILE A 46 -11.17 -12.23 -14.69
N GLU A 47 -10.23 -11.50 -15.31
CA GLU A 47 -9.48 -10.39 -14.71
C GLU A 47 -10.30 -9.08 -14.70
N HIS A 48 -11.37 -9.04 -13.90
CA HIS A 48 -12.30 -7.91 -13.83
C HIS A 48 -11.62 -6.58 -13.51
N VAL A 49 -10.58 -6.60 -12.65
CA VAL A 49 -9.86 -5.37 -12.25
C VAL A 49 -9.18 -4.73 -13.45
N ASP A 50 -8.59 -5.52 -14.35
CA ASP A 50 -7.94 -5.02 -15.56
C ASP A 50 -8.95 -4.38 -16.51
N HIS A 51 -10.13 -4.98 -16.68
CA HIS A 51 -11.22 -4.39 -17.46
C HIS A 51 -11.67 -3.05 -16.90
N ILE A 52 -11.87 -2.97 -15.57
CA ILE A 52 -12.29 -1.74 -14.90
C ILE A 52 -11.22 -0.65 -15.05
N VAL A 53 -9.95 -0.97 -14.89
CA VAL A 53 -8.85 -0.01 -15.08
C VAL A 53 -8.79 0.45 -16.54
N ASN A 54 -9.02 -0.44 -17.52
CA ASN A 54 -9.08 -0.05 -18.93
C ASN A 54 -10.26 0.88 -19.23
N MET A 55 -11.45 0.62 -18.68
CA MET A 55 -12.58 1.54 -18.81
C MET A 55 -12.28 2.91 -18.18
N ARG A 56 -11.65 2.95 -17.01
CA ARG A 56 -11.20 4.21 -16.39
C ARG A 56 -10.17 4.94 -17.24
N ARG A 57 -9.26 4.23 -17.92
CA ARG A 57 -8.30 4.86 -18.86
C ARG A 57 -9.02 5.57 -19.97
N PHE A 58 -10.04 4.95 -20.57
CA PHE A 58 -10.84 5.58 -21.59
C PHE A 58 -11.52 6.86 -21.05
N GLN A 59 -12.20 6.78 -19.92
CA GLN A 59 -12.86 7.93 -19.31
C GLN A 59 -11.89 9.08 -19.00
N VAL A 60 -10.70 8.78 -18.47
CA VAL A 60 -9.72 9.81 -18.11
C VAL A 60 -8.97 10.37 -19.31
N LEU A 61 -8.54 9.52 -20.24
CA LEU A 61 -7.62 9.92 -21.32
C LEU A 61 -8.35 10.38 -22.60
N VAL A 62 -9.55 9.90 -22.83
CA VAL A 62 -10.34 10.20 -24.03
C VAL A 62 -11.48 11.17 -23.70
N GLU A 63 -12.38 10.77 -22.78
CA GLU A 63 -13.56 11.55 -22.45
C GLU A 63 -13.27 12.72 -21.49
N SER A 64 -12.15 12.67 -20.74
CA SER A 64 -11.85 13.61 -19.66
C SER A 64 -12.95 13.65 -18.59
N GLU A 65 -13.66 12.53 -18.41
CA GLU A 65 -14.79 12.38 -17.48
C GLU A 65 -14.41 11.51 -16.28
N PHE A 66 -14.19 12.14 -15.14
CA PHE A 66 -13.80 11.47 -13.88
C PHE A 66 -14.21 12.33 -12.68
N PRO A 67 -14.32 11.74 -11.47
CA PRO A 67 -14.62 12.49 -10.26
C PRO A 67 -13.69 13.68 -10.06
N SER A 68 -14.25 14.87 -9.77
CA SER A 68 -13.50 16.13 -9.69
C SER A 68 -12.37 16.11 -8.67
N GLU A 69 -12.52 15.32 -7.61
CA GLU A 69 -11.55 15.12 -6.54
C GLU A 69 -10.23 14.52 -7.07
N LEU A 70 -10.32 13.62 -8.07
CA LEU A 70 -9.15 13.04 -8.72
C LEU A 70 -8.31 14.08 -9.47
N GLY A 71 -8.93 15.15 -9.98
CA GLY A 71 -8.20 16.24 -10.63
C GLY A 71 -7.21 16.91 -9.69
N GLY A 72 -7.55 17.04 -8.40
CA GLY A 72 -6.63 17.51 -7.35
C GLY A 72 -5.48 16.54 -7.12
N THR A 73 -5.80 15.25 -7.00
CA THR A 73 -4.82 14.18 -6.79
C THR A 73 -3.85 14.07 -7.98
N PHE A 74 -4.31 14.14 -9.21
CA PHE A 74 -3.46 14.11 -10.41
C PHE A 74 -2.50 15.31 -10.45
N ARG A 75 -2.99 16.52 -10.15
CA ARG A 75 -2.13 17.72 -10.07
C ARG A 75 -1.07 17.59 -8.99
N ASN A 76 -1.41 17.04 -7.84
CA ASN A 76 -0.46 16.83 -6.75
C ASN A 76 0.61 15.81 -7.13
N LEU A 77 0.23 14.70 -7.74
CA LEU A 77 1.15 13.68 -8.26
C LEU A 77 2.10 14.26 -9.30
N GLU A 78 1.58 15.05 -10.24
CA GLU A 78 2.38 15.68 -11.30
C GLU A 78 3.37 16.72 -10.76
N LYS A 79 2.92 17.58 -9.83
CA LYS A 79 3.74 18.71 -9.36
C LYS A 79 4.65 18.37 -8.19
N ALA A 80 4.16 17.56 -7.25
CA ALA A 80 4.87 17.27 -5.99
C ALA A 80 5.36 15.81 -5.89
N GLY A 81 5.04 14.95 -6.86
CA GLY A 81 5.40 13.53 -6.84
C GLY A 81 4.73 12.74 -5.69
N ASN A 82 3.64 13.28 -5.11
CA ASN A 82 2.86 12.59 -4.10
C ASN A 82 1.40 13.07 -4.09
N PRO A 83 0.42 12.21 -3.69
CA PRO A 83 -0.99 12.54 -3.79
C PRO A 83 -1.46 13.63 -2.81
N TRP A 84 -0.72 13.90 -1.74
CA TRP A 84 -1.04 14.97 -0.78
C TRP A 84 -0.60 16.36 -1.24
N GLY A 85 0.25 16.48 -2.27
CA GLY A 85 0.86 17.74 -2.66
C GLY A 85 1.88 18.26 -1.63
N ALA A 86 2.37 17.38 -0.75
CA ALA A 86 3.32 17.71 0.29
C ALA A 86 4.70 18.06 -0.30
N ASN A 87 5.44 18.91 0.41
CA ASN A 87 6.77 19.33 -0.02
C ASN A 87 7.75 18.14 0.00
N LYS A 88 8.48 17.96 -1.09
CA LYS A 88 9.50 16.90 -1.23
C LYS A 88 10.58 16.98 -0.13
N GLN A 89 10.85 18.18 0.42
CA GLN A 89 11.82 18.36 1.50
C GLN A 89 11.39 17.69 2.81
N ASP A 90 10.08 17.57 3.06
CA ASP A 90 9.54 17.02 4.29
C ASP A 90 9.55 15.47 4.30
N ARG A 91 9.95 14.84 3.17
CA ARG A 91 9.97 13.37 3.05
C ARG A 91 10.94 12.69 4.04
N GLU A 92 11.95 13.39 4.49
CA GLU A 92 12.95 12.91 5.44
C GLU A 92 12.67 13.33 6.90
N ALA A 93 11.60 14.09 7.15
CA ALA A 93 11.32 14.64 8.49
C ALA A 93 11.20 13.55 9.58
N TRP A 94 10.68 12.38 9.24
CA TRP A 94 10.56 11.24 10.16
C TRP A 94 11.91 10.70 10.66
N ILE A 95 13.00 10.91 9.88
CA ILE A 95 14.36 10.45 10.23
C ILE A 95 14.87 11.20 11.48
N ALA A 96 14.58 12.49 11.58
CA ALA A 96 14.98 13.30 12.73
C ALA A 96 14.29 12.87 14.05
N GLU A 97 13.23 12.09 13.96
CA GLU A 97 12.51 11.54 15.11
C GLU A 97 13.02 10.15 15.55
N CYS A 98 14.04 9.60 14.86
CA CYS A 98 14.65 8.30 15.19
C CYS A 98 15.85 8.51 16.13
N ASP A 99 15.98 7.65 17.16
CA ASP A 99 17.10 7.67 18.12
C ASP A 99 18.35 6.94 17.60
N PHE A 100 18.32 6.51 16.33
CA PHE A 100 19.40 5.79 15.64
C PHE A 100 19.63 6.38 14.24
N PRO A 101 20.84 6.18 13.66
CA PRO A 101 21.13 6.71 12.34
C PRO A 101 20.38 5.97 11.23
N VAL A 102 19.68 6.70 10.38
CA VAL A 102 19.08 6.18 9.14
C VAL A 102 19.90 6.66 7.96
N ARG A 103 20.44 5.72 7.18
CA ARG A 103 21.27 6.03 6.01
C ARG A 103 20.41 6.49 4.84
N VAL A 104 20.62 7.73 4.38
CA VAL A 104 20.00 8.26 3.15
C VAL A 104 21.02 8.16 2.01
N VAL A 105 20.60 7.56 0.88
CA VAL A 105 21.48 7.34 -0.28
C VAL A 105 21.20 8.36 -1.36
N SER A 106 22.25 9.05 -1.80
CA SER A 106 22.19 10.06 -2.87
C SER A 106 22.69 9.58 -4.24
N GLY A 107 23.34 8.41 -4.30
CA GLY A 107 23.90 7.79 -5.50
C GLY A 107 23.73 6.28 -5.47
N GLU A 108 24.79 5.55 -5.82
CA GLU A 108 24.81 4.11 -5.77
C GLU A 108 24.78 3.58 -4.33
N LEU A 109 24.08 2.48 -4.12
CA LEU A 109 23.90 1.84 -2.82
C LEU A 109 25.24 1.26 -2.34
N PRO A 110 25.72 1.60 -1.13
CA PRO A 110 26.96 1.02 -0.59
C PRO A 110 26.89 -0.50 -0.49
N GLU A 111 28.02 -1.20 -0.70
CA GLU A 111 28.07 -2.68 -0.78
C GLU A 111 27.55 -3.36 0.49
N ASP A 112 27.75 -2.76 1.66
CA ASP A 112 27.29 -3.28 2.95
C ASP A 112 25.79 -3.18 3.17
N VAL A 113 25.05 -2.42 2.34
CA VAL A 113 23.60 -2.28 2.45
C VAL A 113 22.90 -3.49 1.82
N GLU A 114 22.11 -4.19 2.64
CA GLU A 114 21.37 -5.39 2.24
C GLU A 114 20.04 -5.07 1.59
N TYR A 115 19.34 -4.05 2.11
CA TYR A 115 17.99 -3.70 1.69
C TYR A 115 17.86 -2.19 1.43
N LEU A 116 17.17 -1.85 0.34
CA LEU A 116 16.62 -0.53 0.16
C LEU A 116 15.23 -0.49 0.81
N PHE A 117 15.04 0.35 1.82
CA PHE A 117 13.73 0.57 2.41
C PHE A 117 13.02 1.69 1.65
N TRP A 118 12.05 1.30 0.84
CA TRP A 118 11.13 2.21 0.15
C TRP A 118 10.05 2.65 1.13
N VAL A 119 10.14 3.89 1.59
CA VAL A 119 9.23 4.45 2.60
C VAL A 119 7.83 4.70 2.03
N GLY A 120 7.78 5.12 0.77
CA GLY A 120 6.53 5.49 0.10
C GLY A 120 5.96 6.82 0.59
N CYS A 121 4.92 7.30 -0.13
CA CYS A 121 4.36 8.62 0.17
C CYS A 121 3.63 8.65 1.51
N ALA A 122 2.79 7.65 1.81
CA ALA A 122 2.07 7.58 3.08
C ALA A 122 3.03 7.52 4.27
N GLY A 123 4.05 6.65 4.20
CA GLY A 123 5.05 6.50 5.27
C GLY A 123 5.89 7.74 5.51
N ALA A 124 6.02 8.62 4.51
CA ALA A 124 6.77 9.86 4.62
C ALA A 124 5.94 11.05 5.13
N TYR A 125 4.65 11.13 4.78
CA TYR A 125 3.86 12.35 4.99
C TYR A 125 2.67 12.19 5.93
N GLU A 126 2.06 11.00 6.02
CA GLU A 126 0.88 10.79 6.85
C GLU A 126 1.29 10.38 8.28
N ASP A 127 0.81 11.10 9.29
CA ASP A 127 1.31 10.97 10.67
C ASP A 127 1.14 9.57 11.29
N ARG A 128 0.06 8.88 10.96
CA ARG A 128 -0.18 7.51 11.44
C ARG A 128 0.76 6.52 10.74
N ALA A 129 0.95 6.69 9.43
CA ALA A 129 1.85 5.86 8.64
C ALA A 129 3.33 6.12 8.94
N LYS A 130 3.71 7.37 9.29
CA LYS A 130 5.06 7.67 9.81
C LYS A 130 5.42 6.85 11.04
N LYS A 131 4.46 6.58 11.93
CA LYS A 131 4.67 5.70 13.10
C LYS A 131 5.03 4.27 12.68
N THR A 132 4.40 3.75 11.61
CA THR A 132 4.77 2.45 11.02
C THR A 132 6.16 2.49 10.43
N THR A 133 6.49 3.53 9.64
CA THR A 133 7.82 3.72 9.05
C THR A 133 8.92 3.69 10.12
N LYS A 134 8.74 4.45 11.21
CA LYS A 134 9.69 4.48 12.33
C LYS A 134 9.80 3.12 13.02
N ALA A 135 8.67 2.45 13.26
CA ALA A 135 8.66 1.13 13.89
C ALA A 135 9.42 0.08 13.04
N VAL A 136 9.22 0.09 11.72
CA VAL A 136 9.96 -0.81 10.80
C VAL A 136 11.44 -0.47 10.80
N ALA A 137 11.81 0.80 10.66
CA ALA A 137 13.21 1.22 10.68
C ALA A 137 13.92 0.85 11.99
N GLU A 138 13.25 1.00 13.13
CA GLU A 138 13.78 0.65 14.44
C GLU A 138 13.95 -0.88 14.59
N LEU A 139 12.96 -1.67 14.17
CA LEU A 139 13.06 -3.13 14.18
C LEU A 139 14.20 -3.64 13.28
N LEU A 140 14.40 -3.05 12.11
CA LEU A 140 15.52 -3.38 11.23
C LEU A 140 16.86 -3.02 11.89
N HIS A 141 16.95 -1.86 12.54
CA HIS A 141 18.14 -1.45 13.28
C HIS A 141 18.43 -2.39 14.45
N MET A 142 17.43 -2.75 15.26
CA MET A 142 17.57 -3.69 16.38
C MET A 142 18.00 -5.08 15.91
N ALA A 143 17.55 -5.52 14.74
CA ALA A 143 17.94 -6.80 14.12
C ALA A 143 19.34 -6.77 13.49
N GLY A 144 20.04 -5.64 13.50
CA GLY A 144 21.35 -5.47 12.87
C GLY A 144 21.31 -5.53 11.34
N VAL A 145 20.17 -5.22 10.72
CA VAL A 145 20.03 -5.19 9.27
C VAL A 145 20.58 -3.89 8.69
N ASN A 146 21.50 -3.99 7.75
CA ASN A 146 22.01 -2.84 7.03
C ASN A 146 21.01 -2.41 5.94
N PHE A 147 20.27 -1.35 6.19
CA PHE A 147 19.33 -0.78 5.24
C PHE A 147 19.62 0.69 4.95
N ALA A 148 19.09 1.17 3.84
CA ALA A 148 19.15 2.59 3.47
C ALA A 148 17.83 3.02 2.85
N VAL A 149 17.57 4.34 2.83
CA VAL A 149 16.39 4.96 2.21
C VAL A 149 16.83 5.93 1.12
N LEU A 150 15.95 6.18 0.15
CA LEU A 150 16.21 7.16 -0.92
C LEU A 150 15.92 8.61 -0.49
N GLY A 151 15.17 8.80 0.60
CA GLY A 151 14.77 10.12 1.07
C GLY A 151 14.06 10.92 -0.02
N LYS A 152 14.54 12.10 -0.33
CA LYS A 152 13.98 13.01 -1.33
C LYS A 152 14.03 12.49 -2.77
N ARG A 153 14.77 11.42 -3.05
CA ARG A 153 14.81 10.80 -4.38
C ARG A 153 13.62 9.89 -4.67
N GLU A 154 12.85 9.50 -3.63
CA GLU A 154 11.60 8.80 -3.86
C GLU A 154 10.53 9.74 -4.44
N THR A 155 9.77 9.25 -5.42
CA THR A 155 8.49 9.84 -5.83
C THR A 155 7.37 8.80 -5.68
N CYS A 156 6.11 9.17 -5.86
CA CYS A 156 5.02 8.21 -5.82
C CYS A 156 5.22 7.12 -6.87
N THR A 157 4.91 5.87 -6.53
CA THR A 157 5.00 4.75 -7.49
C THR A 157 4.06 4.89 -8.70
N GLY A 158 3.09 5.81 -8.62
CA GLY A 158 2.09 5.99 -9.66
C GLY A 158 0.85 5.09 -9.50
N ASP A 159 0.78 4.24 -8.45
CA ASP A 159 -0.40 3.39 -8.21
C ASP A 159 -1.73 4.16 -8.24
N PRO A 160 -1.89 5.32 -7.54
CA PRO A 160 -3.13 6.08 -7.61
C PRO A 160 -3.48 6.53 -9.03
N ALA A 161 -2.51 6.95 -9.82
CA ALA A 161 -2.73 7.35 -11.20
C ALA A 161 -3.14 6.15 -12.07
N ARG A 162 -2.42 5.02 -11.98
CA ARG A 162 -2.72 3.82 -12.76
C ARG A 162 -4.09 3.26 -12.45
N ARG A 163 -4.44 3.08 -11.16
CA ARG A 163 -5.73 2.51 -10.73
C ARG A 163 -6.91 3.44 -11.00
N SER A 164 -6.66 4.74 -11.13
CA SER A 164 -7.66 5.73 -11.54
C SER A 164 -7.69 5.99 -13.06
N GLY A 165 -6.92 5.25 -13.87
CA GLY A 165 -6.94 5.36 -15.32
C GLY A 165 -6.04 6.45 -15.94
N ASN A 166 -5.30 7.22 -15.15
CA ASN A 166 -4.32 8.18 -15.68
C ASN A 166 -2.99 7.48 -16.00
N GLU A 167 -3.02 6.64 -17.04
CA GLU A 167 -1.88 5.84 -17.45
C GLU A 167 -0.68 6.69 -17.90
N PHE A 168 -0.93 7.86 -18.49
CA PHE A 168 0.14 8.75 -18.90
C PHE A 168 0.95 9.26 -17.69
N LEU A 169 0.26 9.75 -16.66
CA LEU A 169 0.91 10.20 -15.43
C LEU A 169 1.62 9.03 -14.69
N TYR A 170 1.01 7.84 -14.71
CA TYR A 170 1.65 6.64 -14.17
C TYR A 170 2.98 6.34 -14.87
N GLN A 171 3.02 6.41 -16.20
CA GLN A 171 4.24 6.13 -16.96
C GLN A 171 5.36 7.13 -16.67
N ILE A 172 5.04 8.41 -16.50
CA ILE A 172 6.03 9.43 -16.10
C ILE A 172 6.63 9.08 -14.73
N LEU A 173 5.78 8.82 -13.73
CA LEU A 173 6.23 8.53 -12.38
C LEU A 173 7.01 7.20 -12.29
N SER A 174 6.54 6.17 -13.01
CA SER A 174 7.22 4.88 -13.03
C SER A 174 8.59 4.95 -13.69
N GLN A 175 8.71 5.69 -14.80
CA GLN A 175 9.98 5.90 -15.48
C GLN A 175 11.00 6.62 -14.58
N GLU A 176 10.58 7.70 -13.90
CA GLU A 176 11.43 8.43 -12.94
C GLU A 176 11.96 7.49 -11.84
N ASN A 177 11.07 6.66 -11.27
CA ASN A 177 11.47 5.71 -10.24
C ASN A 177 12.38 4.59 -10.77
N ILE A 178 12.12 4.06 -11.97
CA ILE A 178 12.97 3.05 -12.60
C ILE A 178 14.38 3.59 -12.82
N GLU A 179 14.51 4.83 -13.29
CA GLU A 179 15.81 5.49 -13.46
C GLU A 179 16.52 5.66 -12.11
N THR A 180 15.80 6.11 -11.08
CA THR A 180 16.31 6.21 -9.71
C THR A 180 16.79 4.86 -9.18
N PHE A 181 16.05 3.77 -9.41
CA PHE A 181 16.49 2.43 -9.04
C PHE A 181 17.71 1.96 -9.82
N LYS A 182 17.80 2.24 -11.12
CA LYS A 182 18.99 1.91 -11.94
C LYS A 182 20.24 2.59 -11.41
N GLU A 183 20.16 3.88 -11.11
CA GLU A 183 21.26 4.63 -10.49
C GLU A 183 21.62 4.09 -9.11
N THR A 184 20.62 3.76 -8.30
CA THR A 184 20.81 3.32 -6.91
C THR A 184 21.40 1.91 -6.83
N PHE A 185 20.93 0.97 -7.64
CA PHE A 185 21.40 -0.41 -7.60
C PHE A 185 22.62 -0.66 -8.50
N GLY A 186 22.88 0.20 -9.49
CA GLY A 186 23.98 0.00 -10.43
C GLY A 186 23.98 -1.40 -11.02
N ASN A 187 25.13 -2.09 -10.93
CA ASN A 187 25.32 -3.44 -11.46
C ASN A 187 25.05 -4.55 -10.43
N ARG A 188 24.37 -4.29 -9.32
CA ARG A 188 24.04 -5.32 -8.33
C ARG A 188 23.21 -6.45 -8.94
N GLY A 189 23.62 -7.71 -8.70
CA GLY A 189 22.90 -8.88 -9.17
C GLY A 189 21.55 -9.08 -8.47
N VAL A 190 21.49 -8.83 -7.14
CA VAL A 190 20.26 -8.92 -6.35
C VAL A 190 19.88 -7.55 -5.82
N LYS A 191 18.67 -7.12 -6.16
CA LYS A 191 18.12 -5.79 -5.85
C LYS A 191 16.94 -5.95 -4.91
N LYS A 192 17.21 -5.92 -3.60
CA LYS A 192 16.21 -6.15 -2.55
C LYS A 192 15.58 -4.84 -2.09
N VAL A 193 14.26 -4.76 -2.16
CA VAL A 193 13.48 -3.59 -1.70
C VAL A 193 12.46 -4.06 -0.68
N VAL A 194 12.43 -3.43 0.49
CA VAL A 194 11.40 -3.64 1.50
C VAL A 194 10.44 -2.45 1.54
N VAL A 195 9.14 -2.73 1.67
CA VAL A 195 8.08 -1.72 1.67
C VAL A 195 7.05 -1.99 2.78
N THR A 196 6.39 -0.94 3.27
CA THR A 196 5.25 -1.07 4.20
C THR A 196 3.90 -1.06 3.49
N CYS A 197 3.86 -0.59 2.25
CA CYS A 197 2.64 -0.42 1.48
C CYS A 197 2.46 -1.52 0.44
N PRO A 198 1.42 -2.37 0.53
CA PRO A 198 1.14 -3.41 -0.47
C PRO A 198 0.86 -2.87 -1.87
N HIS A 199 0.36 -1.64 -2.00
CA HIS A 199 0.21 -0.98 -3.29
C HIS A 199 1.58 -0.70 -3.93
N CYS A 200 2.53 -0.14 -3.15
CA CYS A 200 3.91 0.03 -3.62
C CYS A 200 4.55 -1.33 -3.94
N PHE A 201 4.32 -2.36 -3.10
CA PHE A 201 4.78 -3.72 -3.33
C PHE A 201 4.35 -4.24 -4.70
N THR A 202 3.05 -4.12 -5.01
CA THR A 202 2.48 -4.60 -6.28
C THR A 202 2.97 -3.76 -7.45
N THR A 203 2.94 -2.44 -7.33
CA THR A 203 3.30 -1.54 -8.44
C THR A 203 4.78 -1.66 -8.80
N ILE A 204 5.68 -1.64 -7.81
CA ILE A 204 7.11 -1.80 -8.06
C ILE A 204 7.44 -3.23 -8.52
N GLY A 205 6.86 -4.25 -7.86
CA GLY A 205 7.21 -5.64 -8.13
C GLY A 205 6.58 -6.22 -9.39
N LYS A 206 5.35 -5.82 -9.74
CA LYS A 206 4.63 -6.39 -10.89
C LYS A 206 4.47 -5.41 -12.04
N ASP A 207 4.05 -4.17 -11.74
CA ASP A 207 3.74 -3.22 -12.79
C ASP A 207 5.03 -2.70 -13.46
N TYR A 208 6.11 -2.42 -12.69
CA TYR A 208 7.40 -2.01 -13.26
C TYR A 208 8.12 -3.15 -14.00
N ALA A 209 7.92 -4.40 -13.58
CA ALA A 209 8.44 -5.56 -14.29
C ALA A 209 7.94 -5.65 -15.75
N GLN A 210 6.72 -5.15 -16.03
CA GLN A 210 6.19 -5.03 -17.40
C GLN A 210 7.03 -4.08 -18.29
N SER A 211 7.82 -3.19 -17.67
CA SER A 211 8.78 -2.30 -18.35
C SER A 211 10.20 -2.87 -18.40
N GLY A 212 10.35 -4.16 -18.04
CA GLY A 212 11.65 -4.87 -18.10
C GLY A 212 12.59 -4.56 -16.92
N TYR A 213 12.09 -3.99 -15.82
CA TYR A 213 12.91 -3.73 -14.64
C TYR A 213 12.40 -4.51 -13.42
N GLU A 214 13.16 -5.55 -13.05
CA GLU A 214 12.79 -6.46 -11.97
C GLU A 214 13.53 -6.16 -10.67
N LEU A 215 12.80 -6.20 -9.56
CA LEU A 215 13.27 -6.02 -8.20
C LEU A 215 12.76 -7.16 -7.31
N GLN A 216 13.57 -7.60 -6.36
CA GLN A 216 13.12 -8.50 -5.32
C GLN A 216 12.39 -7.71 -4.23
N MET A 217 11.07 -7.73 -4.31
CA MET A 217 10.21 -7.03 -3.36
C MET A 217 9.95 -7.87 -2.13
N LEU A 218 10.00 -7.23 -0.96
CA LEU A 218 9.60 -7.79 0.32
C LEU A 218 8.62 -6.84 1.00
N HIS A 219 7.51 -7.36 1.44
CA HIS A 219 6.66 -6.62 2.38
C HIS A 219 7.32 -6.66 3.76
N HIS A 220 7.23 -5.57 4.52
CA HIS A 220 7.89 -5.49 5.83
C HIS A 220 7.53 -6.66 6.75
N THR A 221 6.29 -7.15 6.70
CA THR A 221 5.88 -8.31 7.51
C THR A 221 6.61 -9.59 7.13
N GLN A 222 6.98 -9.79 5.86
CA GLN A 222 7.76 -10.94 5.43
C GLN A 222 9.20 -10.87 5.98
N LEU A 223 9.83 -9.69 5.85
CA LEU A 223 11.20 -9.50 6.35
C LEU A 223 11.26 -9.61 7.87
N LEU A 224 10.36 -8.92 8.59
CA LEU A 224 10.31 -8.96 10.05
C LEU A 224 10.03 -10.39 10.57
N ASN A 225 9.15 -11.13 9.91
CA ASN A 225 8.88 -12.53 10.25
C ASN A 225 10.13 -13.42 10.09
N THR A 226 10.90 -13.20 9.02
CA THR A 226 12.18 -13.88 8.82
C THR A 226 13.14 -13.56 9.95
N LEU A 227 13.27 -12.28 10.35
CA LEU A 227 14.18 -11.84 11.41
C LEU A 227 13.78 -12.39 12.80
N VAL A 228 12.49 -12.54 13.07
CA VAL A 228 12.01 -13.22 14.29
C VAL A 228 12.36 -14.70 14.26
N LYS A 229 12.09 -15.40 13.16
CA LYS A 229 12.44 -16.84 12.98
C LYS A 229 13.94 -17.11 13.06
N GLU A 230 14.77 -16.18 12.62
CA GLU A 230 16.23 -16.25 12.74
C GLU A 230 16.75 -15.87 14.13
N GLY A 231 15.87 -15.47 15.07
CA GLY A 231 16.23 -15.05 16.42
C GLY A 231 16.95 -13.69 16.49
N LYS A 232 16.96 -12.91 15.40
CA LYS A 232 17.53 -11.55 15.37
C LYS A 232 16.63 -10.53 16.09
N LEU A 233 15.33 -10.80 16.11
CA LEU A 233 14.35 -10.08 16.93
C LEU A 233 13.82 -11.04 17.98
N LYS A 234 14.07 -10.74 19.25
CA LYS A 234 13.60 -11.55 20.37
C LYS A 234 12.32 -10.96 20.92
N THR A 235 11.27 -11.74 20.89
CA THR A 235 9.96 -11.39 21.44
C THR A 235 9.82 -11.88 22.88
N SER A 236 9.08 -11.16 23.69
CA SER A 236 8.74 -11.57 25.05
C SER A 236 7.74 -12.73 25.04
N PRO A 237 7.68 -13.56 26.09
CA PRO A 237 6.69 -14.62 26.19
C PRO A 237 5.27 -14.09 26.07
N HIS A 238 4.38 -14.94 25.55
CA HIS A 238 2.95 -14.66 25.42
C HIS A 238 2.36 -14.02 26.67
N LYS A 239 1.69 -12.87 26.51
CA LYS A 239 0.90 -12.24 27.55
C LYS A 239 -0.52 -12.76 27.41
N ALA A 240 -0.96 -13.62 28.32
CA ALA A 240 -2.36 -14.05 28.35
C ALA A 240 -3.29 -12.83 28.31
N ASP A 241 -4.34 -12.91 27.49
CA ASP A 241 -5.43 -11.93 27.31
C ASP A 241 -5.21 -10.76 26.33
N GLN A 242 -4.11 -10.70 25.58
CA GLN A 242 -4.01 -9.69 24.51
C GLN A 242 -4.66 -10.19 23.23
N LYS A 243 -5.99 -9.98 23.11
CA LYS A 243 -6.73 -10.28 21.88
C LYS A 243 -6.63 -9.13 20.87
N ILE A 244 -6.36 -9.48 19.62
CA ILE A 244 -6.27 -8.54 18.50
C ILE A 244 -7.02 -9.11 17.29
N THR A 245 -7.62 -8.28 16.47
CA THR A 245 -8.10 -8.73 15.15
C THR A 245 -7.18 -8.23 14.05
N PHE A 246 -7.15 -8.94 12.92
CA PHE A 246 -6.30 -8.56 11.78
C PHE A 246 -7.14 -8.24 10.54
N HIS A 247 -6.89 -7.09 9.95
CA HIS A 247 -7.45 -6.76 8.63
C HIS A 247 -6.45 -7.12 7.53
N ASP A 248 -6.84 -8.09 6.69
CA ASP A 248 -6.06 -8.49 5.52
C ASP A 248 -6.11 -7.40 4.43
N PRO A 249 -4.99 -6.74 4.12
CA PRO A 249 -4.95 -5.81 3.00
C PRO A 249 -5.12 -6.57 1.68
N CYS A 250 -6.07 -6.16 0.86
CA CYS A 250 -6.38 -6.85 -0.40
C CYS A 250 -5.17 -6.95 -1.35
N TYR A 251 -4.34 -5.92 -1.41
CA TYR A 251 -3.11 -5.92 -2.21
C TYR A 251 -1.99 -6.79 -1.63
N LEU A 252 -2.02 -7.11 -0.34
CA LEU A 252 -1.09 -8.09 0.25
C LEU A 252 -1.63 -9.52 0.07
N GLY A 253 -2.88 -9.74 0.46
CA GLY A 253 -3.56 -11.04 0.38
C GLY A 253 -3.92 -11.42 -1.05
N ARG A 254 -5.07 -10.97 -1.57
CA ARG A 254 -5.59 -11.42 -2.87
C ARG A 254 -4.64 -11.19 -4.04
N HIS A 255 -4.04 -10.02 -4.15
CA HIS A 255 -3.15 -9.71 -5.27
C HIS A 255 -1.77 -10.37 -5.17
N ASN A 256 -1.28 -10.72 -3.97
CA ASN A 256 0.07 -11.26 -3.76
C ASN A 256 0.14 -12.56 -2.95
N GLN A 257 -0.99 -13.10 -2.50
CA GLN A 257 -1.11 -14.37 -1.77
C GLN A 257 -0.26 -14.43 -0.48
N ILE A 258 -0.11 -13.28 0.21
CA ILE A 258 0.68 -13.15 1.44
C ILE A 258 -0.30 -13.00 2.61
N TYR A 259 -0.57 -14.10 3.33
CA TYR A 259 -1.51 -14.17 4.46
C TYR A 259 -0.84 -14.57 5.79
N ALA A 260 0.11 -15.50 5.74
CA ALA A 260 0.73 -16.07 6.93
C ALA A 260 1.68 -15.09 7.68
N PRO A 261 2.63 -14.38 7.03
CA PRO A 261 3.62 -13.59 7.75
C PRO A 261 3.06 -12.54 8.72
N PRO A 262 2.00 -11.79 8.41
CA PRO A 262 1.40 -10.87 9.37
C PRO A 262 0.85 -11.57 10.63
N ARG A 263 0.19 -12.72 10.46
CA ARG A 263 -0.38 -13.51 11.55
C ARG A 263 0.71 -14.11 12.43
N GLU A 264 1.70 -14.75 11.83
CA GLU A 264 2.86 -15.31 12.53
C GLU A 264 3.59 -14.25 13.37
N LEU A 265 3.68 -12.99 12.90
CA LEU A 265 4.24 -11.88 13.67
C LEU A 265 3.37 -11.47 14.85
N LEU A 266 2.05 -11.43 14.70
CA LEU A 266 1.12 -11.13 15.80
C LEU A 266 1.16 -12.21 16.87
N GLU A 267 1.17 -13.49 16.47
CA GLU A 267 1.34 -14.63 17.37
C GLU A 267 2.69 -14.58 18.10
N ALA A 268 3.78 -14.32 17.35
CA ALA A 268 5.11 -14.14 17.94
C ALA A 268 5.19 -12.92 18.87
N SER A 269 4.33 -11.93 18.67
CA SER A 269 4.17 -10.79 19.57
C SER A 269 3.31 -11.10 20.81
N GLY A 270 2.89 -12.35 20.98
CA GLY A 270 2.10 -12.79 22.13
C GLY A 270 0.62 -12.41 22.05
N CYS A 271 0.09 -12.15 20.87
CA CYS A 271 -1.31 -11.83 20.67
C CYS A 271 -2.12 -13.07 20.27
N ASP A 272 -3.34 -13.19 20.81
CA ASP A 272 -4.36 -14.11 20.30
C ASP A 272 -5.17 -13.42 19.22
N ILE A 273 -5.22 -14.01 18.04
CA ILE A 273 -5.93 -13.42 16.90
C ILE A 273 -7.40 -13.85 16.92
N GLU A 274 -8.30 -12.87 17.09
CA GLU A 274 -9.74 -13.05 16.92
C GLU A 274 -10.11 -12.63 15.50
N GLU A 275 -10.31 -13.59 14.59
CA GLU A 275 -10.54 -13.31 13.19
C GLU A 275 -11.92 -12.67 12.95
N MET A 276 -11.96 -11.65 12.09
CA MET A 276 -13.24 -11.16 11.58
C MET A 276 -13.91 -12.21 10.68
N PRO A 277 -15.24 -12.24 10.55
CA PRO A 277 -15.94 -13.22 9.73
C PRO A 277 -15.44 -13.29 8.27
N ARG A 278 -15.10 -12.12 7.69
CA ARG A 278 -14.51 -12.04 6.35
C ARG A 278 -13.02 -11.76 6.48
N ASN A 279 -12.19 -12.79 6.39
CA ASN A 279 -10.74 -12.72 6.53
C ASN A 279 -10.01 -13.42 5.38
N GLN A 280 -8.71 -13.31 5.32
CA GLN A 280 -7.82 -13.89 4.31
C GLN A 280 -8.30 -13.58 2.87
N GLU A 281 -8.47 -14.59 2.00
CA GLU A 281 -8.94 -14.42 0.61
C GLU A 281 -10.34 -13.80 0.53
N ARG A 282 -11.19 -14.02 1.53
CA ARG A 282 -12.54 -13.46 1.63
C ARG A 282 -12.60 -12.12 2.36
N SER A 283 -11.46 -11.56 2.73
CA SER A 283 -11.40 -10.30 3.46
C SER A 283 -12.21 -9.19 2.79
N PHE A 284 -12.99 -8.46 3.60
CA PHE A 284 -13.70 -7.28 3.09
C PHE A 284 -12.74 -6.08 2.94
N CYS A 285 -12.99 -5.24 1.95
CA CYS A 285 -12.13 -4.10 1.62
C CYS A 285 -12.17 -3.00 2.71
N CYS A 286 -11.06 -2.29 2.90
CA CYS A 286 -11.02 -1.08 3.71
C CYS A 286 -11.62 0.16 3.02
N GLY A 287 -11.89 0.08 1.70
CA GLY A 287 -12.42 1.20 0.92
C GLY A 287 -11.38 2.10 0.25
N GLY A 288 -10.08 1.92 0.50
CA GLY A 288 -9.05 2.87 0.04
C GLY A 288 -8.46 2.63 -1.35
N GLY A 289 -8.56 1.38 -1.87
CA GLY A 289 -7.98 1.01 -3.15
C GLY A 289 -8.68 1.65 -4.36
N GLY A 290 -8.11 1.47 -5.57
CA GLY A 290 -8.68 1.99 -6.81
C GLY A 290 -8.77 3.51 -6.90
N GLY A 291 -7.97 4.23 -6.12
CA GLY A 291 -8.06 5.68 -5.99
C GLY A 291 -9.21 6.18 -5.13
N ARG A 292 -10.03 5.28 -4.55
CA ARG A 292 -11.22 5.62 -3.76
C ARG A 292 -10.91 6.43 -2.50
N MET A 293 -9.73 6.25 -1.92
CA MET A 293 -9.27 7.08 -0.80
C MET A 293 -9.30 8.59 -1.10
N TRP A 294 -9.19 8.95 -2.37
CA TRP A 294 -9.14 10.35 -2.84
C TRP A 294 -10.50 10.85 -3.37
N MET A 295 -11.55 10.06 -3.23
CA MET A 295 -12.90 10.35 -3.70
C MET A 295 -13.91 10.22 -2.57
N GLU A 296 -15.02 10.98 -2.66
CA GLU A 296 -16.13 10.82 -1.73
C GLU A 296 -16.99 9.59 -2.07
N GLU A 297 -17.43 8.85 -1.05
CA GLU A 297 -18.42 7.79 -1.19
C GLU A 297 -19.82 8.34 -0.97
N LYS A 298 -20.60 8.42 -2.05
CA LYS A 298 -21.96 9.00 -2.06
C LYS A 298 -23.06 7.95 -2.18
N ILE A 299 -22.72 6.67 -2.41
CA ILE A 299 -23.66 5.60 -2.69
C ILE A 299 -23.63 4.60 -1.53
N GLY A 300 -24.81 4.36 -0.95
CA GLY A 300 -24.98 3.37 0.12
C GLY A 300 -24.18 3.69 1.38
N THR A 301 -23.79 2.66 2.12
CA THR A 301 -22.94 2.77 3.31
C THR A 301 -21.47 2.75 2.90
N ARG A 302 -20.67 3.67 3.46
CA ARG A 302 -19.23 3.71 3.20
C ARG A 302 -18.57 2.37 3.51
N ILE A 303 -17.71 1.92 2.61
CA ILE A 303 -17.04 0.60 2.69
C ILE A 303 -16.25 0.46 3.99
N ASN A 304 -15.51 1.51 4.38
CA ASN A 304 -14.73 1.47 5.62
C ASN A 304 -15.61 1.31 6.87
N LEU A 305 -16.80 1.89 6.91
CA LEU A 305 -17.72 1.73 8.04
C LEU A 305 -18.20 0.29 8.17
N ASN A 306 -18.55 -0.36 7.04
CA ASN A 306 -18.95 -1.76 7.04
C ASN A 306 -17.82 -2.66 7.57
N ARG A 307 -16.56 -2.38 7.18
CA ARG A 307 -15.40 -3.15 7.67
C ARG A 307 -15.11 -2.89 9.15
N VAL A 308 -15.28 -1.66 9.59
CA VAL A 308 -15.09 -1.27 10.99
C VAL A 308 -16.13 -1.91 11.90
N ASP A 309 -17.38 -2.01 11.45
CA ASP A 309 -18.45 -2.69 12.18
C ASP A 309 -18.07 -4.16 12.47
N GLU A 310 -17.54 -4.90 11.47
CA GLU A 310 -17.03 -6.26 11.70
C GLU A 310 -15.88 -6.32 12.72
N ALA A 311 -14.98 -5.34 12.69
CA ALA A 311 -13.86 -5.32 13.63
C ALA A 311 -14.33 -5.02 15.07
N ILE A 312 -15.29 -4.13 15.23
CA ILE A 312 -15.90 -3.82 16.54
C ILE A 312 -16.66 -5.04 17.09
N ASP A 313 -17.39 -5.75 16.21
CA ASP A 313 -18.17 -6.93 16.59
C ASP A 313 -17.31 -8.09 17.12
N THR A 314 -16.00 -8.14 16.83
CA THR A 314 -15.08 -9.10 17.44
C THR A 314 -14.88 -8.87 18.95
N GLY A 315 -15.20 -7.69 19.45
CA GLY A 315 -15.04 -7.32 20.85
C GLY A 315 -13.60 -7.04 21.31
N VAL A 316 -12.63 -7.04 20.38
CA VAL A 316 -11.22 -6.74 20.69
C VAL A 316 -11.00 -5.22 20.87
N LYS A 317 -9.86 -4.86 21.47
CA LYS A 317 -9.47 -3.46 21.65
C LYS A 317 -8.44 -2.95 20.64
N GLU A 318 -7.89 -3.84 19.85
CA GLU A 318 -6.87 -3.49 18.83
C GLU A 318 -7.16 -4.18 17.51
N VAL A 319 -7.01 -3.44 16.41
CA VAL A 319 -7.03 -3.93 15.03
C VAL A 319 -5.64 -3.78 14.44
N ALA A 320 -5.02 -4.89 14.07
CA ALA A 320 -3.76 -4.87 13.33
C ALA A 320 -4.02 -4.76 11.83
N VAL A 321 -3.16 -4.02 11.13
CA VAL A 321 -3.15 -3.87 9.67
C VAL A 321 -1.72 -4.03 9.13
N GLY A 322 -1.59 -4.33 7.84
CA GLY A 322 -0.30 -4.36 7.15
C GLY A 322 -0.31 -3.44 5.91
N CYS A 323 -0.95 -2.28 6.01
CA CYS A 323 -1.04 -1.32 4.90
C CYS A 323 -1.36 0.08 5.45
N PRO A 324 -0.58 1.12 5.06
CA PRO A 324 -0.82 2.48 5.53
C PRO A 324 -2.21 3.02 5.12
N PHE A 325 -2.69 2.69 3.93
CA PHE A 325 -4.02 3.11 3.49
C PHE A 325 -5.13 2.40 4.26
N CYS A 326 -5.01 1.09 4.52
CA CYS A 326 -5.96 0.39 5.39
C CYS A 326 -5.98 1.01 6.79
N ARG A 327 -4.83 1.39 7.34
CA ARG A 327 -4.74 2.05 8.63
C ARG A 327 -5.50 3.36 8.68
N ILE A 328 -5.37 4.19 7.63
CA ILE A 328 -6.09 5.45 7.50
C ILE A 328 -7.60 5.18 7.43
N MET A 329 -8.02 4.35 6.48
CA MET A 329 -9.44 4.10 6.23
C MET A 329 -10.18 3.47 7.42
N ILE A 330 -9.56 2.48 8.06
CA ILE A 330 -10.13 1.82 9.25
C ILE A 330 -10.08 2.78 10.45
N GLY A 331 -8.98 3.52 10.63
CA GLY A 331 -8.88 4.53 11.69
C GLY A 331 -9.94 5.62 11.58
N ASP A 332 -10.18 6.14 10.39
CA ASP A 332 -11.23 7.14 10.13
C ASP A 332 -12.63 6.54 10.36
N GLY A 333 -12.81 5.26 10.03
CA GLY A 333 -14.06 4.55 10.33
C GLY A 333 -14.28 4.35 11.83
N MET A 334 -13.23 4.02 12.61
CA MET A 334 -13.32 3.94 14.09
C MET A 334 -13.72 5.29 14.69
N VAL A 335 -13.11 6.38 14.24
CA VAL A 335 -13.51 7.74 14.67
C VAL A 335 -14.97 8.03 14.34
N ALA A 336 -15.42 7.71 13.12
CA ALA A 336 -16.80 7.91 12.71
C ALA A 336 -17.81 7.08 13.52
N ARG A 337 -17.40 5.91 14.04
CA ARG A 337 -18.20 5.07 14.96
C ARG A 337 -18.03 5.44 16.43
N GLN A 338 -17.21 6.43 16.75
CA GLN A 338 -16.87 6.82 18.14
C GLN A 338 -16.34 5.62 18.95
N SER A 339 -15.59 4.73 18.30
CA SER A 339 -15.01 3.53 18.90
C SER A 339 -13.64 3.84 19.50
N ASP A 340 -13.34 3.24 20.66
CA ASP A 340 -12.05 3.30 21.34
C ASP A 340 -11.05 2.23 20.87
N VAL A 341 -11.41 1.43 19.87
CA VAL A 341 -10.55 0.40 19.30
C VAL A 341 -9.36 1.03 18.58
N GLU A 342 -8.15 0.68 19.00
CA GLU A 342 -6.93 1.21 18.42
C GLU A 342 -6.58 0.50 17.11
N VAL A 343 -6.16 1.26 16.08
CA VAL A 343 -5.70 0.70 14.80
C VAL A 343 -4.20 0.84 14.70
N LEU A 344 -3.48 -0.28 14.57
CA LEU A 344 -2.03 -0.37 14.58
C LEU A 344 -1.51 -1.13 13.37
N ASP A 345 -0.30 -0.80 12.94
CA ASP A 345 0.41 -1.69 12.02
C ASP A 345 1.04 -2.87 12.78
N VAL A 346 1.14 -4.04 12.13
CA VAL A 346 1.78 -5.25 12.69
C VAL A 346 3.18 -4.95 13.22
N ALA A 347 3.94 -4.08 12.55
CA ALA A 347 5.28 -3.68 13.02
C ALA A 347 5.24 -2.92 14.34
N GLN A 348 4.20 -2.14 14.62
CA GLN A 348 4.06 -1.42 15.90
C GLN A 348 3.70 -2.39 17.04
N VAL A 349 2.86 -3.39 16.76
CA VAL A 349 2.54 -4.45 17.72
C VAL A 349 3.80 -5.24 18.05
N LEU A 350 4.57 -5.64 17.04
CA LEU A 350 5.85 -6.34 17.25
C LEU A 350 6.84 -5.50 18.06
N LEU A 351 7.02 -4.21 17.72
CA LEU A 351 7.97 -3.33 18.40
C LEU A 351 7.65 -3.17 19.89
N ARG A 352 6.38 -3.05 20.26
CA ARG A 352 5.94 -3.00 21.67
C ARG A 352 6.38 -4.25 22.45
N ASN A 353 6.34 -5.42 21.80
CA ASN A 353 6.71 -6.69 22.42
C ASN A 353 8.23 -6.91 22.49
N VAL A 354 8.98 -6.51 21.45
CA VAL A 354 10.44 -6.64 21.42
C VAL A 354 11.11 -5.72 22.45
N LYS A 355 10.51 -4.57 22.78
CA LYS A 355 11.00 -3.60 23.78
C LYS A 355 10.57 -3.92 25.21
N SER A 356 9.59 -4.76 25.43
CA SER A 356 9.07 -5.12 26.74
C SER A 356 9.82 -6.30 27.33
#